data_f88c29c3437400b31b87fdf0d7bf45dc
#
_entry.id   f88c29c3437400b31b87fdf0d7bf45dc
#
_cell.length_a   1.000
_cell.length_b   1.000
_cell.length_c   1.000
_cell.angle_alpha   90.00
_cell.angle_beta   90.00
_cell.angle_gamma   90.00
#
_symmetry.space_group_name_H-M   'P 1'
#
loop_
_entity.id
_entity.type
_entity.pdbx_description
1 polymer ?
#
loop_
_entity_poly.entity_id
_entity_poly.type
_entity_poly.pdbx_seq_one_letter_code
_entity_poly.pdbx_strand_id
1 'polypeptide(L)'
;MASFDHSSLHIRVDRVDRVYRPGDVVAGTVVARVRKGWRHQGVGLRALGAVEIAHHLPPRPFMNEASVLAPPGHFSDGEHALRFEMELRPCEGSELLESYNGSASITYTLICSCRRGPLRPALEARCEIFVEVPSPGPPPEPAPTTFTLTRDNLRVSGKVDTRRCSLDRPFTGELRVDECAERIRSIDIALMRRETVSGVLGRAAEVRRTQIVDGDVGRGIDIPIHVFFPRLFACPSLAIDGLSLAFEVDVVVSFG
;
A
#
# COMPACT_ATOMS: atom_id res chain seq x y z
N MET A 1 12.90 -10.38 44.32
CA MET A 1 13.12 -9.59 43.10
C MET A 1 12.85 -10.49 41.89
N ALA A 2 11.75 -10.30 41.19
CA ALA A 2 11.49 -11.04 39.95
C ALA A 2 12.47 -10.55 38.90
N SER A 3 13.42 -11.39 38.50
CA SER A 3 14.32 -11.13 37.36
C SER A 3 13.48 -11.06 36.10
N PHE A 4 13.27 -9.86 35.56
CA PHE A 4 12.64 -9.69 34.25
C PHE A 4 13.47 -10.42 33.20
N ASP A 5 12.87 -11.43 32.61
CA ASP A 5 13.42 -12.16 31.48
C ASP A 5 13.33 -11.28 30.24
N HIS A 6 14.45 -10.68 29.84
CA HIS A 6 14.56 -9.82 28.65
C HIS A 6 14.79 -10.59 27.36
N SER A 7 14.35 -11.84 27.28
CA SER A 7 14.37 -12.58 26.01
C SER A 7 13.41 -11.95 24.99
N SER A 8 13.81 -11.89 23.73
CA SER A 8 13.03 -11.26 22.66
C SER A 8 13.18 -12.01 21.34
N LEU A 9 12.20 -11.79 20.44
CA LEU A 9 12.27 -12.19 19.04
C LEU A 9 12.36 -10.94 18.18
N HIS A 10 13.08 -11.03 17.08
CA HIS A 10 13.14 -9.98 16.04
C HIS A 10 13.11 -10.62 14.67
N ILE A 11 12.31 -10.07 13.76
CA ILE A 11 12.24 -10.50 12.36
C ILE A 11 13.06 -9.51 11.54
N ARG A 12 13.99 -10.01 10.74
CA ARG A 12 14.76 -9.24 9.77
C ARG A 12 14.53 -9.85 8.40
N VAL A 13 13.93 -9.12 7.50
CA VAL A 13 13.79 -9.51 6.09
C VAL A 13 15.03 -9.06 5.32
N ASP A 14 15.37 -9.79 4.28
CA ASP A 14 16.59 -9.54 3.51
C ASP A 14 16.45 -8.28 2.62
N ARG A 15 15.23 -7.97 2.15
CA ARG A 15 14.96 -6.74 1.39
C ARG A 15 14.81 -5.54 2.35
N VAL A 16 15.62 -4.53 2.15
CA VAL A 16 15.64 -3.32 3.01
C VAL A 16 14.36 -2.51 2.86
N ASP A 17 13.84 -2.40 1.64
CA ASP A 17 12.60 -1.69 1.31
C ASP A 17 11.34 -2.47 1.74
N ARG A 18 11.47 -3.78 2.00
CA ARG A 18 10.39 -4.71 2.35
C ARG A 18 9.28 -4.80 1.30
N VAL A 19 9.57 -4.45 0.06
CA VAL A 19 8.61 -4.46 -1.04
C VAL A 19 8.72 -5.77 -1.81
N TYR A 20 7.60 -6.43 -2.02
CA TYR A 20 7.49 -7.71 -2.70
C TYR A 20 6.39 -7.67 -3.75
N ARG A 21 6.44 -8.63 -4.69
CA ARG A 21 5.43 -8.79 -5.75
C ARG A 21 4.86 -10.21 -5.73
N PRO A 22 3.68 -10.45 -6.31
CA PRO A 22 3.17 -11.81 -6.48
C PRO A 22 4.21 -12.73 -7.13
N GLY A 23 4.46 -13.89 -6.49
CA GLY A 23 5.49 -14.83 -6.90
C GLY A 23 6.88 -14.60 -6.31
N ASP A 24 7.10 -13.50 -5.61
CA ASP A 24 8.34 -13.30 -4.85
C ASP A 24 8.39 -14.19 -3.60
N VAL A 25 9.61 -14.56 -3.23
CA VAL A 25 9.90 -15.24 -1.97
C VAL A 25 10.33 -14.20 -0.93
N VAL A 26 9.64 -14.18 0.21
CA VAL A 26 10.03 -13.40 1.38
C VAL A 26 11.06 -14.20 2.15
N ALA A 27 12.30 -13.76 2.10
CA ALA A 27 13.41 -14.39 2.82
C ALA A 27 13.91 -13.49 3.95
N GLY A 28 14.43 -14.12 5.00
CA GLY A 28 14.93 -13.40 6.15
C GLY A 28 15.44 -14.28 7.27
N THR A 29 15.62 -13.67 8.43
CA THR A 29 16.09 -14.32 9.65
C THR A 29 15.26 -13.86 10.85
N VAL A 30 14.78 -14.82 11.62
CA VAL A 30 14.27 -14.56 12.96
C VAL A 30 15.42 -14.70 13.96
N VAL A 31 15.68 -13.65 14.71
CA VAL A 31 16.70 -13.62 15.74
C VAL A 31 16.03 -13.76 17.10
N ALA A 32 16.30 -14.87 17.80
CA ALA A 32 15.88 -15.09 19.16
C ALA A 32 17.03 -14.71 20.11
N ARG A 33 16.85 -13.66 20.90
CA ARG A 33 17.76 -13.29 21.99
C ARG A 33 17.28 -13.94 23.26
N VAL A 34 18.08 -14.83 23.81
CA VAL A 34 17.74 -15.70 24.93
C VAL A 34 18.59 -15.34 26.13
N ARG A 35 17.95 -15.17 27.29
CA ARG A 35 18.63 -15.01 28.57
C ARG A 35 18.35 -16.21 29.47
N LYS A 36 19.42 -16.76 30.05
CA LYS A 36 19.43 -17.91 30.99
C LYS A 36 18.91 -19.23 30.41
N GLY A 37 18.86 -19.36 29.09
CA GLY A 37 18.38 -20.58 28.44
C GLY A 37 16.98 -21.02 28.90
N TRP A 38 16.17 -21.58 28.00
CA TRP A 38 14.84 -22.11 28.34
C TRP A 38 14.32 -23.07 27.28
N ARG A 39 13.39 -23.93 27.69
CA ARG A 39 12.67 -24.83 26.78
C ARG A 39 11.54 -24.10 26.07
N HIS A 40 11.31 -24.47 24.79
CA HIS A 40 10.22 -23.97 23.97
C HIS A 40 9.45 -25.09 23.28
N GLN A 41 8.20 -24.81 22.92
CA GLN A 41 7.29 -25.72 22.23
C GLN A 41 7.34 -25.55 20.71
N GLY A 42 8.42 -24.99 20.18
CA GLY A 42 8.61 -24.67 18.78
C GLY A 42 8.62 -23.15 18.53
N VAL A 43 9.15 -22.77 17.38
CA VAL A 43 9.11 -21.42 16.83
C VAL A 43 8.37 -21.48 15.51
N GLY A 44 7.27 -20.77 15.43
CA GLY A 44 6.45 -20.65 14.22
C GLY A 44 6.55 -19.28 13.60
N LEU A 45 6.54 -19.22 12.30
CA LEU A 45 6.40 -17.98 11.52
C LEU A 45 5.12 -18.08 10.67
N ARG A 46 4.35 -16.99 10.65
CA ARG A 46 3.15 -16.87 9.85
C ARG A 46 3.21 -15.57 9.05
N ALA A 47 2.89 -15.64 7.76
CA ALA A 47 2.64 -14.49 6.92
C ALA A 47 1.13 -14.32 6.76
N LEU A 48 0.60 -13.18 7.17
CA LEU A 48 -0.82 -12.84 7.16
C LEU A 48 -1.05 -11.65 6.26
N GLY A 49 -1.87 -11.81 5.21
CA GLY A 49 -2.44 -10.71 4.43
C GLY A 49 -3.90 -10.51 4.84
N ALA A 50 -4.28 -9.31 5.21
CA ALA A 50 -5.61 -9.01 5.69
C ALA A 50 -6.13 -7.65 5.21
N VAL A 51 -7.45 -7.59 5.00
CA VAL A 51 -8.20 -6.34 4.78
C VAL A 51 -8.86 -5.94 6.09
N GLU A 52 -8.58 -4.74 6.56
CA GLU A 52 -9.26 -4.10 7.67
C GLU A 52 -10.15 -2.97 7.12
N ILE A 53 -11.47 -3.13 7.24
CA ILE A 53 -12.46 -2.20 6.67
C ILE A 53 -12.87 -1.15 7.71
N ALA A 54 -12.98 -1.55 8.96
CA ALA A 54 -13.34 -0.67 10.07
C ALA A 54 -12.73 -1.21 11.36
N HIS A 55 -12.22 -0.34 12.21
CA HIS A 55 -11.52 -0.72 13.45
C HIS A 55 -12.32 -1.59 14.44
N HIS A 56 -13.65 -1.60 14.33
CA HIS A 56 -14.52 -2.41 15.17
C HIS A 56 -14.89 -3.78 14.57
N LEU A 57 -14.49 -4.04 13.32
CA LEU A 57 -14.67 -5.33 12.65
C LEU A 57 -13.35 -6.11 12.64
N PRO A 58 -13.40 -7.44 12.77
CA PRO A 58 -12.18 -8.24 12.68
C PRO A 58 -11.59 -8.14 11.27
N PRO A 59 -10.26 -8.05 11.16
CA PRO A 59 -9.59 -8.09 9.86
C PRO A 59 -9.95 -9.36 9.09
N ARG A 60 -10.19 -9.24 7.79
CA ARG A 60 -10.51 -10.36 6.91
C ARG A 60 -9.25 -10.85 6.22
N PRO A 61 -8.76 -12.07 6.56
CA PRO A 61 -7.58 -12.62 5.93
C PRO A 61 -7.89 -13.08 4.50
N PHE A 62 -7.02 -12.72 3.56
CA PHE A 62 -6.99 -13.24 2.20
C PHE A 62 -5.70 -14.03 1.90
N MET A 63 -4.72 -13.96 2.80
CA MET A 63 -3.49 -14.74 2.77
C MET A 63 -3.13 -15.18 4.19
N ASN A 64 -2.75 -16.46 4.37
CA ASN A 64 -2.36 -16.99 5.67
C ASN A 64 -1.44 -18.20 5.47
N GLU A 65 -0.15 -17.94 5.33
CA GLU A 65 0.89 -18.97 5.20
C GLU A 65 1.62 -19.16 6.53
N ALA A 66 1.93 -20.40 6.87
CA ALA A 66 2.62 -20.74 8.12
C ALA A 66 3.78 -21.70 7.89
N SER A 67 4.85 -21.49 8.63
CA SER A 67 6.06 -22.32 8.61
C SER A 67 6.58 -22.56 10.02
N VAL A 68 7.15 -23.74 10.25
CA VAL A 68 7.83 -24.09 11.51
C VAL A 68 9.31 -23.85 11.32
N LEU A 69 9.86 -22.86 12.05
CA LEU A 69 11.28 -22.51 11.98
C LEU A 69 12.16 -23.39 12.89
N ALA A 70 11.61 -23.82 14.01
CA ALA A 70 12.27 -24.76 14.91
C ALA A 70 11.24 -25.67 15.59
N PRO A 71 11.48 -26.98 15.69
CA PRO A 71 10.66 -27.90 16.48
C PRO A 71 10.79 -27.59 17.98
N PRO A 72 9.95 -28.17 18.84
CA PRO A 72 10.14 -28.07 20.29
C PRO A 72 11.55 -28.44 20.72
N GLY A 73 12.14 -27.63 21.61
CA GLY A 73 13.54 -27.79 21.98
C GLY A 73 13.97 -26.90 23.14
N HIS A 74 15.26 -26.62 23.18
CA HIS A 74 15.89 -25.76 24.18
C HIS A 74 16.83 -24.76 23.51
N PHE A 75 16.66 -23.49 23.82
CA PHE A 75 17.62 -22.45 23.49
C PHE A 75 18.60 -22.26 24.65
N SER A 76 19.89 -22.30 24.37
CA SER A 76 20.94 -21.86 25.31
C SER A 76 20.90 -20.33 25.48
N ASP A 77 21.65 -19.83 26.45
CA ASP A 77 21.86 -18.38 26.58
C ASP A 77 22.59 -17.83 25.35
N GLY A 78 22.14 -16.68 24.85
CA GLY A 78 22.74 -16.04 23.68
C GLY A 78 21.75 -15.72 22.56
N GLU A 79 22.28 -15.58 21.36
CA GLU A 79 21.54 -15.22 20.16
C GLU A 79 21.44 -16.42 19.21
N HIS A 80 20.23 -16.71 18.76
CA HIS A 80 19.93 -17.82 17.83
C HIS A 80 19.29 -17.25 16.57
N ALA A 81 19.86 -17.57 15.40
CA ALA A 81 19.39 -17.13 14.10
C ALA A 81 18.66 -18.29 13.41
N LEU A 82 17.39 -18.05 13.04
CA LEU A 82 16.55 -19.00 12.33
C LEU A 82 16.23 -18.41 10.95
N ARG A 83 16.79 -18.99 9.89
CA ARG A 83 16.52 -18.59 8.51
C ARG A 83 15.11 -19.02 8.10
N PHE A 84 14.47 -18.22 7.25
CA PHE A 84 13.19 -18.56 6.65
C PHE A 84 13.11 -18.08 5.20
N GLU A 85 12.27 -18.78 4.46
CA GLU A 85 11.81 -18.42 3.13
C GLU A 85 10.32 -18.77 3.06
N MET A 86 9.51 -17.83 2.57
CA MET A 86 8.07 -18.01 2.44
C MET A 86 7.60 -17.40 1.12
N GLU A 87 6.80 -18.12 0.37
CA GLU A 87 6.10 -17.56 -0.79
C GLU A 87 4.83 -16.84 -0.33
N LEU A 88 4.51 -15.76 -1.01
CA LEU A 88 3.24 -15.06 -0.81
C LEU A 88 2.15 -15.77 -1.62
N ARG A 89 1.36 -16.61 -0.94
CA ARG A 89 0.26 -17.37 -1.56
C ARG A 89 -1.08 -16.90 -1.00
N PRO A 90 -2.04 -16.50 -1.86
CA PRO A 90 -3.37 -16.18 -1.39
C PRO A 90 -4.10 -17.44 -0.89
N CYS A 91 -5.10 -17.26 -0.02
CA CYS A 91 -6.03 -18.33 0.33
C CYS A 91 -6.80 -18.79 -0.92
N GLU A 92 -7.32 -20.00 -0.89
CA GLU A 92 -8.13 -20.55 -1.99
C GLU A 92 -9.30 -19.62 -2.32
N GLY A 93 -9.45 -19.29 -3.61
CA GLY A 93 -10.48 -18.37 -4.09
C GLY A 93 -10.20 -16.88 -3.83
N SER A 94 -9.01 -16.54 -3.32
CA SER A 94 -8.57 -15.16 -3.10
C SER A 94 -7.43 -14.78 -4.04
N GLU A 95 -7.15 -13.48 -4.13
CA GLU A 95 -6.02 -12.93 -4.87
C GLU A 95 -5.14 -12.10 -3.92
N LEU A 96 -3.87 -11.92 -4.28
CA LEU A 96 -3.03 -10.96 -3.60
C LEU A 96 -3.45 -9.55 -3.97
N LEU A 97 -3.56 -8.70 -2.98
CA LEU A 97 -3.98 -7.31 -3.11
C LEU A 97 -2.78 -6.39 -2.92
N GLU A 98 -2.77 -5.23 -3.57
CA GLU A 98 -1.75 -4.21 -3.30
C GLU A 98 -1.87 -3.68 -1.87
N SER A 99 -0.74 -3.49 -1.18
CA SER A 99 -0.71 -2.86 0.13
C SER A 99 -1.30 -1.46 0.06
N TYR A 100 -2.20 -1.16 0.98
CA TYR A 100 -2.94 0.09 0.98
C TYR A 100 -3.18 0.58 2.41
N ASN A 101 -3.10 1.89 2.60
CA ASN A 101 -3.37 2.53 3.88
C ASN A 101 -4.26 3.76 3.67
N GLY A 102 -5.49 3.68 4.16
CA GLY A 102 -6.52 4.71 4.08
C GLY A 102 -7.50 4.61 5.25
N SER A 103 -8.78 4.86 5.00
CA SER A 103 -9.85 4.58 5.98
C SER A 103 -10.07 3.07 6.16
N ALA A 104 -9.85 2.31 5.09
CA ALA A 104 -9.58 0.88 5.15
C ALA A 104 -8.09 0.62 4.95
N SER A 105 -7.60 -0.56 5.32
CA SER A 105 -6.21 -0.94 5.07
C SER A 105 -6.08 -2.35 4.50
N ILE A 106 -5.04 -2.56 3.68
CA ILE A 106 -4.63 -3.86 3.15
C ILE A 106 -3.20 -4.05 3.60
N THR A 107 -2.99 -4.95 4.56
CA THR A 107 -1.71 -5.11 5.25
C THR A 107 -1.17 -6.53 5.10
N TYR A 108 0.15 -6.65 5.09
CA TYR A 108 0.86 -7.92 5.12
C TYR A 108 1.82 -7.92 6.31
N THR A 109 1.64 -8.88 7.20
CA THR A 109 2.41 -8.96 8.44
C THR A 109 3.03 -10.34 8.61
N LEU A 110 4.33 -10.38 8.83
CA LEU A 110 5.03 -11.55 9.33
C LEU A 110 4.90 -11.59 10.85
N ILE A 111 4.44 -12.70 11.39
CA ILE A 111 4.22 -12.90 12.83
C ILE A 111 5.03 -14.12 13.26
N CYS A 112 6.08 -13.90 14.02
CA CYS A 112 6.84 -14.98 14.64
C CYS A 112 6.40 -15.19 16.08
N SER A 113 6.14 -16.43 16.46
CA SER A 113 5.73 -16.78 17.81
C SER A 113 6.55 -17.94 18.37
N CYS A 114 6.87 -17.85 19.67
CA CYS A 114 7.56 -18.90 20.40
C CYS A 114 6.92 -19.09 21.78
N ARG A 115 6.32 -20.25 22.01
CA ARG A 115 5.74 -20.62 23.32
C ARG A 115 6.84 -21.18 24.23
N ARG A 116 6.93 -20.64 25.44
CA ARG A 116 7.98 -20.98 26.41
C ARG A 116 7.54 -21.88 27.58
N GLY A 117 6.37 -22.48 27.47
CA GLY A 117 5.74 -23.30 28.53
C GLY A 117 4.59 -22.57 29.24
N PRO A 118 3.89 -23.26 30.17
CA PRO A 118 2.61 -22.79 30.70
C PRO A 118 2.69 -21.56 31.61
N LEU A 119 3.84 -21.34 32.23
CA LEU A 119 4.04 -20.26 33.24
C LEU A 119 4.75 -19.02 32.68
N ARG A 120 5.11 -19.01 31.40
CA ARG A 120 5.77 -17.88 30.76
C ARG A 120 4.96 -17.41 29.55
N PRO A 121 4.81 -16.08 29.36
CA PRO A 121 4.14 -15.56 28.17
C PRO A 121 4.91 -15.97 26.92
N ALA A 122 4.18 -16.25 25.83
CA ALA A 122 4.81 -16.46 24.53
C ALA A 122 5.58 -15.21 24.10
N LEU A 123 6.72 -15.41 23.44
CA LEU A 123 7.38 -14.33 22.72
C LEU A 123 6.73 -14.18 21.36
N GLU A 124 6.51 -12.94 20.94
CA GLU A 124 5.98 -12.62 19.62
C GLU A 124 6.80 -11.47 19.02
N ALA A 125 7.03 -11.53 17.73
CA ALA A 125 7.57 -10.44 16.92
C ALA A 125 6.73 -10.28 15.67
N ARG A 126 6.56 -9.04 15.23
CA ARG A 126 5.85 -8.67 14.02
C ARG A 126 6.74 -7.84 13.12
N CYS A 127 6.59 -8.03 11.82
CA CYS A 127 7.26 -7.24 10.79
C CYS A 127 6.29 -7.03 9.64
N GLU A 128 5.99 -5.79 9.34
CA GLU A 128 5.18 -5.42 8.18
C GLU A 128 6.04 -5.48 6.91
N ILE A 129 5.46 -6.02 5.85
CA ILE A 129 5.99 -6.01 4.49
C ILE A 129 4.96 -5.38 3.56
N PHE A 130 5.40 -4.91 2.41
CA PHE A 130 4.55 -4.25 1.42
C PHE A 130 4.49 -5.11 0.16
N VAL A 131 3.30 -5.22 -0.43
CA VAL A 131 3.09 -5.95 -1.67
C VAL A 131 2.62 -4.97 -2.73
N GLU A 132 3.34 -4.95 -3.84
CA GLU A 132 2.97 -4.26 -5.07
C GLU A 132 2.43 -5.26 -6.07
N VAL A 133 1.18 -5.06 -6.49
CA VAL A 133 0.55 -5.90 -7.52
C VAL A 133 0.65 -5.17 -8.85
N PRO A 134 1.46 -5.67 -9.82
CA PRO A 134 1.52 -5.07 -11.13
C PRO A 134 0.15 -5.13 -11.82
N SER A 135 -0.16 -4.12 -12.61
CA SER A 135 -1.38 -4.12 -13.41
C SER A 135 -1.39 -5.35 -14.33
N PRO A 136 -2.48 -6.14 -14.36
CA PRO A 136 -2.54 -7.33 -15.19
C PRO A 136 -2.50 -6.97 -16.67
N GLY A 137 -1.67 -7.69 -17.42
CA GLY A 137 -1.59 -7.59 -18.89
C GLY A 137 -0.60 -6.56 -19.42
N PRO A 138 -0.48 -6.48 -20.75
CA PRO A 138 0.33 -5.46 -21.40
C PRO A 138 -0.19 -4.07 -21.04
N PRO A 139 0.68 -3.04 -21.07
CA PRO A 139 0.23 -1.67 -20.86
C PRO A 139 -0.95 -1.38 -21.79
N PRO A 140 -2.02 -0.74 -21.29
CA PRO A 140 -3.12 -0.37 -22.16
C PRO A 140 -2.58 0.45 -23.32
N GLU A 141 -3.03 0.13 -24.53
CA GLU A 141 -2.69 0.96 -25.69
C GLU A 141 -3.07 2.41 -25.39
N PRO A 142 -2.27 3.37 -25.81
CA PRO A 142 -2.62 4.77 -25.66
C PRO A 142 -3.99 5.01 -26.27
N ALA A 143 -4.96 5.36 -25.45
CA ALA A 143 -6.28 5.75 -25.88
C ALA A 143 -6.53 7.21 -25.48
N PRO A 144 -5.95 8.16 -26.23
CA PRO A 144 -6.04 9.56 -25.90
C PRO A 144 -7.50 10.01 -25.81
N THR A 145 -7.79 10.76 -24.75
CA THR A 145 -9.12 11.30 -24.53
C THR A 145 -9.02 12.80 -24.38
N THR A 146 -9.76 13.49 -25.23
CA THR A 146 -9.91 14.96 -25.13
C THR A 146 -11.03 15.30 -24.16
N PHE A 147 -10.90 16.41 -23.49
CA PHE A 147 -11.92 17.00 -22.63
C PHE A 147 -11.99 18.51 -22.82
N THR A 148 -13.15 19.07 -22.53
CA THR A 148 -13.35 20.51 -22.42
C THR A 148 -14.21 20.77 -21.21
N LEU A 149 -13.76 21.66 -20.34
CA LEU A 149 -14.48 22.12 -19.15
C LEU A 149 -14.78 23.60 -19.32
N THR A 150 -16.03 23.95 -19.15
CA THR A 150 -16.47 25.36 -19.17
C THR A 150 -17.19 25.64 -17.86
N ARG A 151 -16.75 26.65 -17.17
CA ARG A 151 -17.38 27.13 -15.93
C ARG A 151 -17.20 28.65 -15.84
N ASP A 152 -18.31 29.37 -15.73
CA ASP A 152 -18.34 30.81 -15.69
C ASP A 152 -17.50 31.42 -16.85
N ASN A 153 -16.44 32.15 -16.52
CA ASN A 153 -15.53 32.78 -17.47
C ASN A 153 -14.25 31.97 -17.72
N LEU A 154 -14.22 30.70 -17.36
CA LEU A 154 -13.10 29.78 -17.59
C LEU A 154 -13.47 28.73 -18.61
N ARG A 155 -12.66 28.58 -19.66
CA ARG A 155 -12.68 27.45 -20.56
C ARG A 155 -11.31 26.80 -20.62
N VAL A 156 -11.27 25.52 -20.27
CA VAL A 156 -10.06 24.70 -20.29
C VAL A 156 -10.31 23.50 -21.17
N SER A 157 -9.44 23.26 -22.13
CA SER A 157 -9.42 22.05 -22.92
C SER A 157 -8.16 21.25 -22.64
N GLY A 158 -8.16 20.00 -22.99
CA GLY A 158 -7.00 19.16 -22.79
C GLY A 158 -7.16 17.78 -23.42
N LYS A 159 -6.07 17.02 -23.33
CA LYS A 159 -5.98 15.66 -23.79
C LYS A 159 -5.18 14.86 -22.78
N VAL A 160 -5.69 13.75 -22.33
CA VAL A 160 -4.94 12.76 -21.54
C VAL A 160 -4.61 11.56 -22.42
N ASP A 161 -3.40 11.04 -22.27
CA ASP A 161 -2.93 9.94 -23.12
C ASP A 161 -3.63 8.63 -22.83
N THR A 162 -4.13 8.45 -21.61
CA THR A 162 -4.91 7.29 -21.21
C THR A 162 -5.84 7.62 -20.05
N ARG A 163 -7.02 6.98 -20.04
CA ARG A 163 -7.92 6.98 -18.86
C ARG A 163 -7.56 5.93 -17.82
N ARG A 164 -6.78 4.91 -18.22
CA ARG A 164 -6.29 3.87 -17.31
C ARG A 164 -4.89 4.23 -16.88
N CYS A 165 -4.75 4.70 -15.64
CA CYS A 165 -3.46 5.04 -15.07
C CYS A 165 -2.83 3.81 -14.44
N SER A 166 -1.54 3.61 -14.68
CA SER A 166 -0.72 2.65 -13.96
C SER A 166 0.08 3.39 -12.88
N LEU A 167 0.25 2.78 -11.72
CA LEU A 167 1.11 3.34 -10.67
C LEU A 167 2.61 3.25 -11.01
N ASP A 168 2.97 2.45 -12.02
CA ASP A 168 4.35 2.27 -12.49
C ASP A 168 4.77 3.33 -13.53
N ARG A 169 3.82 4.14 -14.00
CA ARG A 169 4.04 5.10 -15.10
C ARG A 169 3.48 6.46 -14.72
N PRO A 170 4.04 7.54 -15.29
CA PRO A 170 3.47 8.87 -15.10
C PRO A 170 2.08 8.96 -15.75
N PHE A 171 1.21 9.73 -15.16
CA PHE A 171 0.02 10.26 -15.77
C PHE A 171 0.44 11.40 -16.70
N THR A 172 0.13 11.27 -18.00
CA THR A 172 0.60 12.20 -19.04
C THR A 172 -0.55 12.75 -19.86
N GLY A 173 -0.33 13.92 -20.43
CA GLY A 173 -1.29 14.61 -21.25
C GLY A 173 -0.90 16.07 -21.49
N GLU A 174 -1.85 16.84 -21.97
CA GLU A 174 -1.72 18.26 -22.23
C GLU A 174 -2.99 18.98 -21.74
N LEU A 175 -2.81 20.19 -21.24
CA LEU A 175 -3.87 21.06 -20.81
C LEU A 175 -3.67 22.43 -21.43
N ARG A 176 -4.77 23.09 -21.83
CA ARG A 176 -4.79 24.44 -22.40
C ARG A 176 -5.85 25.29 -21.74
N VAL A 177 -5.49 26.48 -21.34
CA VAL A 177 -6.47 27.48 -20.95
C VAL A 177 -6.89 28.26 -22.19
N ASP A 178 -8.09 27.99 -22.69
CA ASP A 178 -8.61 28.65 -23.90
C ASP A 178 -9.09 30.06 -23.60
N GLU A 179 -9.87 30.19 -22.53
CA GLU A 179 -10.44 31.46 -22.08
C GLU A 179 -10.40 31.55 -20.55
N CYS A 180 -10.01 32.68 -20.03
CA CYS A 180 -10.08 33.01 -18.62
C CYS A 180 -9.98 34.51 -18.45
N ALA A 181 -10.99 35.13 -17.84
CA ALA A 181 -11.02 36.56 -17.57
C ALA A 181 -10.18 36.93 -16.34
N GLU A 182 -10.06 36.02 -15.39
CA GLU A 182 -9.33 36.23 -14.14
C GLU A 182 -7.85 35.79 -14.28
N ARG A 183 -7.01 36.37 -13.46
CA ARG A 183 -5.61 35.98 -13.37
C ARG A 183 -5.51 34.64 -12.66
N ILE A 184 -4.87 33.67 -13.30
CA ILE A 184 -4.59 32.36 -12.71
C ILE A 184 -3.41 32.50 -11.76
N ARG A 185 -3.56 31.92 -10.58
CA ARG A 185 -2.50 31.81 -9.58
C ARG A 185 -1.72 30.51 -9.73
N SER A 186 -2.41 29.40 -9.89
CA SER A 186 -1.80 28.08 -10.13
C SER A 186 -2.74 27.14 -10.87
N ILE A 187 -2.16 26.14 -11.53
CA ILE A 187 -2.87 24.96 -12.02
C ILE A 187 -2.21 23.74 -11.41
N ASP A 188 -3.01 22.90 -10.79
CA ASP A 188 -2.57 21.73 -10.06
C ASP A 188 -3.28 20.47 -10.58
N ILE A 189 -2.61 19.34 -10.55
CA ILE A 189 -3.18 18.01 -10.75
C ILE A 189 -3.31 17.36 -9.37
N ALA A 190 -4.54 17.05 -8.98
CA ALA A 190 -4.85 16.44 -7.71
C ALA A 190 -5.31 14.98 -7.91
N LEU A 191 -4.68 14.04 -7.23
CA LEU A 191 -5.15 12.67 -7.12
C LEU A 191 -6.14 12.59 -5.97
N MET A 192 -7.37 12.25 -6.29
CA MET A 192 -8.46 12.10 -5.35
C MET A 192 -8.78 10.63 -5.13
N ARG A 193 -9.03 10.25 -3.90
CA ARG A 193 -9.40 8.91 -3.47
C ARG A 193 -10.87 8.90 -3.06
N ARG A 194 -11.62 7.91 -3.55
CA ARG A 194 -12.99 7.61 -3.13
C ARG A 194 -13.05 6.21 -2.54
N GLU A 195 -13.46 6.13 -1.30
CA GLU A 195 -13.67 4.86 -0.59
C GLU A 195 -15.17 4.65 -0.37
N THR A 196 -15.65 3.46 -0.72
CA THR A 196 -17.00 3.01 -0.35
C THR A 196 -16.84 1.85 0.61
N VAL A 197 -17.31 2.03 1.83
CA VAL A 197 -17.22 1.04 2.91
C VAL A 197 -18.64 0.58 3.27
N SER A 198 -18.88 -0.74 3.19
CA SER A 198 -20.19 -1.35 3.48
C SER A 198 -21.34 -0.69 2.70
N GLY A 199 -21.09 -0.30 1.44
CA GLY A 199 -22.07 0.37 0.58
C GLY A 199 -22.24 1.87 0.85
N VAL A 200 -21.54 2.44 1.84
CA VAL A 200 -21.58 3.87 2.14
C VAL A 200 -20.41 4.55 1.45
N LEU A 201 -20.70 5.48 0.53
CA LEU A 201 -19.69 6.30 -0.14
C LEU A 201 -19.11 7.31 0.86
N GLY A 202 -17.80 7.21 1.11
CA GLY A 202 -17.05 8.18 1.89
C GLY A 202 -16.84 9.50 1.12
N ARG A 203 -16.44 10.53 1.85
CA ARG A 203 -16.02 11.79 1.24
C ARG A 203 -14.74 11.57 0.43
N ALA A 204 -14.66 12.18 -0.77
CA ALA A 204 -13.43 12.19 -1.54
C ALA A 204 -12.29 12.83 -0.73
N ALA A 205 -11.16 12.16 -0.68
CA ALA A 205 -9.97 12.63 0.02
C ALA A 205 -8.85 12.90 -0.99
N GLU A 206 -8.19 14.06 -0.86
CA GLU A 206 -7.00 14.37 -1.65
C GLU A 206 -5.83 13.53 -1.15
N VAL A 207 -5.22 12.74 -2.05
CA VAL A 207 -4.04 11.92 -1.77
C VAL A 207 -2.76 12.72 -2.01
N ARG A 208 -2.72 13.42 -3.13
CA ARG A 208 -1.58 14.25 -3.53
C ARG A 208 -2.02 15.34 -4.48
N ARG A 209 -1.41 16.49 -4.34
CA ARG A 209 -1.51 17.61 -5.29
C ARG A 209 -0.14 17.90 -5.86
N THR A 210 -0.06 18.06 -7.17
CA THR A 210 1.16 18.44 -7.90
C THR A 210 0.88 19.65 -8.72
N GLN A 211 1.56 20.74 -8.42
CA GLN A 211 1.47 21.99 -9.18
C GLN A 211 2.20 21.81 -10.51
N ILE A 212 1.50 22.09 -11.61
CA ILE A 212 2.06 22.04 -12.98
C ILE A 212 2.29 23.45 -13.54
N VAL A 213 1.62 24.43 -12.96
CA VAL A 213 1.79 25.85 -13.31
C VAL A 213 1.85 26.70 -12.07
N ASP A 214 2.80 27.62 -12.03
CA ASP A 214 2.90 28.70 -11.03
C ASP A 214 2.72 30.05 -11.71
N GLY A 215 1.69 30.80 -11.32
CA GLY A 215 1.33 32.08 -11.90
C GLY A 215 0.39 32.01 -13.09
N ASP A 216 0.19 33.16 -13.74
CA ASP A 216 -0.72 33.28 -14.87
C ASP A 216 -0.09 32.70 -16.15
N VAL A 217 -0.90 32.02 -16.95
CA VAL A 217 -0.48 31.36 -18.19
C VAL A 217 -1.05 32.06 -19.42
N GLY A 218 -0.30 32.03 -20.50
CA GLY A 218 -0.79 32.46 -21.81
C GLY A 218 -1.99 31.62 -22.24
N ARG A 219 -3.03 32.28 -22.75
CA ARG A 219 -4.20 31.59 -23.30
C ARG A 219 -3.85 30.91 -24.61
N GLY A 220 -4.39 29.73 -24.84
CA GLY A 220 -4.14 28.94 -26.04
C GLY A 220 -2.78 28.24 -26.09
N ILE A 221 -2.01 28.20 -24.99
CA ILE A 221 -0.72 27.52 -24.90
C ILE A 221 -0.94 26.13 -24.27
N ASP A 222 -0.35 25.10 -24.87
CA ASP A 222 -0.39 23.74 -24.34
C ASP A 222 0.59 23.59 -23.17
N ILE A 223 0.07 23.12 -22.05
CA ILE A 223 0.78 22.89 -20.80
C ILE A 223 0.93 21.38 -20.65
N PRO A 224 2.14 20.82 -20.59
CA PRO A 224 2.32 19.39 -20.45
C PRO A 224 1.93 18.93 -19.05
N ILE A 225 1.27 17.77 -18.99
CA ILE A 225 0.98 17.04 -17.75
C ILE A 225 1.95 15.87 -17.66
N HIS A 226 2.72 15.79 -16.57
CA HIS A 226 3.62 14.68 -16.29
C HIS A 226 3.70 14.47 -14.78
N VAL A 227 2.87 13.56 -14.23
CA VAL A 227 2.71 13.39 -12.79
C VAL A 227 2.82 11.93 -12.41
N PHE A 228 3.65 11.61 -11.39
CA PHE A 228 3.71 10.30 -10.76
C PHE A 228 2.80 10.26 -9.53
N PHE A 229 2.01 9.20 -9.43
CA PHE A 229 1.18 8.97 -8.27
C PHE A 229 1.91 8.15 -7.19
N PRO A 230 1.75 8.48 -5.90
CA PRO A 230 2.44 7.79 -4.82
C PRO A 230 1.82 6.42 -4.57
N ARG A 231 2.62 5.35 -4.59
CA ARG A 231 2.25 4.06 -4.01
C ARG A 231 2.07 4.18 -2.50
N LEU A 232 1.49 3.22 -1.85
CA LEU A 232 1.06 3.16 -0.44
C LEU A 232 -0.22 3.96 -0.13
N PHE A 233 -0.44 5.10 -0.78
CA PHE A 233 -1.65 5.91 -0.63
C PHE A 233 -2.58 5.81 -1.84
N ALA A 234 -2.11 5.20 -2.91
CA ALA A 234 -2.85 4.83 -4.10
C ALA A 234 -2.58 3.35 -4.41
N CYS A 235 -3.63 2.64 -4.78
CA CYS A 235 -3.57 1.27 -5.26
C CYS A 235 -4.37 1.17 -6.56
N PRO A 236 -4.29 0.07 -7.32
CA PRO A 236 -5.23 -0.19 -8.39
C PRO A 236 -6.67 -0.09 -7.89
N SER A 237 -7.58 0.43 -8.70
CA SER A 237 -9.00 0.46 -8.35
C SER A 237 -9.47 -0.94 -7.97
N LEU A 238 -10.11 -1.07 -6.83
CA LEU A 238 -10.45 -2.33 -6.20
C LEU A 238 -11.91 -2.36 -5.82
N ALA A 239 -12.58 -3.48 -6.07
CA ALA A 239 -13.90 -3.77 -5.54
C ALA A 239 -13.90 -5.19 -4.97
N ILE A 240 -13.93 -5.26 -3.65
CA ILE A 240 -14.07 -6.50 -2.87
C ILE A 240 -15.27 -6.36 -1.95
N ASP A 241 -15.75 -7.48 -1.41
CA ASP A 241 -16.91 -7.45 -0.53
C ASP A 241 -16.73 -6.45 0.64
N GLY A 242 -17.64 -5.47 0.70
CA GLY A 242 -17.66 -4.41 1.71
C GLY A 242 -16.64 -3.28 1.52
N LEU A 243 -15.77 -3.32 0.50
CA LEU A 243 -14.81 -2.25 0.22
C LEU A 243 -14.68 -2.00 -1.30
N SER A 244 -14.86 -0.75 -1.71
CA SER A 244 -14.49 -0.30 -3.05
C SER A 244 -13.59 0.92 -2.96
N LEU A 245 -12.49 0.88 -3.70
CA LEU A 245 -11.52 1.96 -3.82
C LEU A 245 -11.49 2.43 -5.27
N ALA A 246 -11.66 3.72 -5.48
CA ALA A 246 -11.54 4.36 -6.78
C ALA A 246 -10.67 5.61 -6.66
N PHE A 247 -9.96 5.91 -7.74
CA PHE A 247 -9.10 7.08 -7.82
C PHE A 247 -9.50 7.92 -9.02
N GLU A 248 -9.53 9.23 -8.83
CA GLU A 248 -9.87 10.23 -9.83
C GLU A 248 -8.75 11.26 -9.89
N VAL A 249 -8.58 11.87 -11.05
CA VAL A 249 -7.63 12.96 -11.26
C VAL A 249 -8.42 14.23 -11.51
N ASP A 250 -8.26 15.21 -10.63
CA ASP A 250 -8.86 16.53 -10.75
C ASP A 250 -7.84 17.53 -11.28
N VAL A 251 -8.29 18.40 -12.17
CA VAL A 251 -7.57 19.62 -12.56
C VAL A 251 -8.09 20.77 -11.69
N VAL A 252 -7.22 21.34 -10.89
CA VAL A 252 -7.57 22.42 -9.97
C VAL A 252 -6.95 23.72 -10.45
N VAL A 253 -7.79 24.70 -10.82
CA VAL A 253 -7.37 26.05 -11.21
C VAL A 253 -7.63 26.98 -10.06
N SER A 254 -6.59 27.63 -9.56
CA SER A 254 -6.67 28.64 -8.48
C SER A 254 -6.50 30.03 -9.05
N PHE A 255 -7.30 30.97 -8.58
CA PHE A 255 -7.27 32.35 -9.01
C PHE A 255 -6.59 33.24 -7.97
N GLY A 256 -6.06 34.39 -8.43
CA GLY A 256 -5.36 35.39 -7.60
C GLY A 256 -6.30 36.38 -6.92
#